data_2e65c2e9b35c67aff99b9bcce100bc98
#
_entry.id   2e65c2e9b35c67aff99b9bcce100bc98
#
_cell.length_a   1.000
_cell.length_b   1.000
_cell.length_c   1.000
_cell.angle_alpha   90.00
_cell.angle_beta   90.00
_cell.angle_gamma   90.00
#
_symmetry.space_group_name_H-M   'P 1'
#
loop_
_entity.id
_entity.type
_entity.pdbx_description
1 polymer ?
#
loop_
_entity_poly.entity_id
_entity_poly.type
_entity_poly.pdbx_seq_one_letter_code
_entity_poly.pdbx_strand_id
1 'polypeptide(L)'
;FNDGKFFSAYAPGASEGAVGTLTSSVFRVGGRGWMTYKLGGAKNLEQVYMQVISADDGSKIVTLPNFDWSDVAGSLVRGCTLVAYKANLIEYGFAIGEKVYIQITDQATGDYGLFFLDSVTTYYPVGSEPDDSFRLVSRYRIYNGGFETGNLTGWTLSRAEGSGGDIGVVTSQDTYWQNTGLPTTSYGKDGTYLFSFWTWDGDAQPGHETNREGFTGTLTSSTFTLKAGATVCFLLGGGGGNQNGYLEFVNAQTDEVIAKFMNTSPADAQLIRYFYEFTELTEDTECYIRVTDNATSGWGCFTLDGIEVNCEAAPEDYLPAVNQLSVSEQE
;
A
#
# COMPACT_ATOMS: atom_id res chain seq x y z
N PHE A 1 -5.27 0.75 -24.56
CA PHE A 1 -4.89 -0.59 -25.05
C PHE A 1 -4.17 -0.49 -26.38
N ASN A 2 -3.27 -1.46 -26.60
CA ASN A 2 -2.58 -1.59 -27.89
C ASN A 2 -3.50 -2.38 -28.85
N ASP A 3 -3.48 -2.03 -30.14
CA ASP A 3 -4.18 -2.76 -31.21
C ASP A 3 -5.69 -2.91 -31.09
N GLY A 4 -6.34 -2.18 -30.18
CA GLY A 4 -7.80 -2.13 -30.02
C GLY A 4 -8.46 -3.37 -29.40
N LYS A 5 -7.67 -4.29 -28.81
CA LYS A 5 -8.15 -5.51 -28.14
C LYS A 5 -7.48 -5.66 -26.78
N PHE A 6 -8.21 -6.21 -25.82
CA PHE A 6 -7.73 -6.58 -24.49
C PHE A 6 -8.55 -7.78 -23.98
N PHE A 7 -8.01 -8.51 -23.03
CA PHE A 7 -8.78 -9.53 -22.31
C PHE A 7 -9.67 -8.87 -21.26
N SER A 8 -10.92 -9.32 -21.17
CA SER A 8 -11.88 -8.89 -20.17
C SER A 8 -12.56 -10.12 -19.59
N ALA A 9 -12.56 -10.24 -18.27
CA ALA A 9 -13.40 -11.19 -17.55
C ALA A 9 -14.89 -10.81 -17.60
N TYR A 10 -15.19 -9.56 -17.96
CA TYR A 10 -16.54 -9.06 -18.17
C TYR A 10 -16.91 -9.06 -19.65
N ALA A 11 -17.87 -9.88 -20.03
CA ALA A 11 -18.45 -9.85 -21.38
C ALA A 11 -19.70 -8.98 -21.40
N PRO A 12 -20.00 -8.25 -22.51
CA PRO A 12 -21.24 -7.50 -22.65
C PRO A 12 -22.47 -8.41 -22.42
N GLY A 13 -23.30 -8.08 -21.45
CA GLY A 13 -24.48 -8.86 -21.06
C GLY A 13 -24.22 -9.97 -20.03
N ALA A 14 -22.98 -10.16 -19.59
CA ALA A 14 -22.67 -10.99 -18.42
C ALA A 14 -22.76 -10.14 -17.14
N SER A 15 -23.09 -10.81 -16.03
CA SER A 15 -22.96 -10.21 -14.71
C SER A 15 -21.50 -10.32 -14.20
N GLU A 16 -21.12 -9.53 -13.21
CA GLU A 16 -19.84 -9.67 -12.48
C GLU A 16 -19.69 -11.03 -11.77
N GLY A 17 -20.68 -11.89 -11.83
CA GLY A 17 -20.69 -13.19 -11.19
C GLY A 17 -19.96 -14.31 -11.94
N ALA A 18 -19.30 -14.01 -13.05
CA ALA A 18 -18.50 -15.00 -13.79
C ALA A 18 -17.14 -15.17 -13.10
N VAL A 19 -16.89 -16.36 -12.55
CA VAL A 19 -15.62 -16.71 -11.91
C VAL A 19 -14.83 -17.72 -12.73
N GLY A 20 -13.49 -17.68 -12.60
CA GLY A 20 -12.65 -18.65 -13.33
C GLY A 20 -11.17 -18.31 -13.28
N THR A 21 -10.41 -19.10 -14.03
CA THR A 21 -8.97 -18.91 -14.22
C THR A 21 -8.62 -18.85 -15.69
N LEU A 22 -7.67 -17.97 -16.05
CA LEU A 22 -7.04 -17.94 -17.35
C LEU A 22 -5.55 -18.26 -17.19
N THR A 23 -5.06 -19.25 -17.91
CA THR A 23 -3.66 -19.67 -17.82
C THR A 23 -2.96 -19.51 -19.18
N SER A 24 -1.78 -18.88 -19.18
CA SER A 24 -0.97 -18.72 -20.38
C SER A 24 -0.25 -20.03 -20.78
N SER A 25 0.30 -20.06 -21.97
CA SER A 25 1.36 -21.01 -22.29
C SER A 25 2.60 -20.78 -21.43
N VAL A 26 3.42 -21.86 -21.28
CA VAL A 26 4.71 -21.77 -20.57
C VAL A 26 5.69 -20.95 -21.38
N PHE A 27 6.43 -20.06 -20.72
CA PHE A 27 7.54 -19.31 -21.29
C PHE A 27 8.79 -19.40 -20.37
N ARG A 28 9.92 -18.85 -20.81
CA ARG A 28 11.14 -18.83 -19.99
C ARG A 28 11.43 -17.41 -19.53
N VAL A 29 11.82 -17.27 -18.27
CA VAL A 29 12.37 -16.02 -17.75
C VAL A 29 13.63 -15.67 -18.53
N GLY A 30 13.66 -14.51 -19.16
CA GLY A 30 14.75 -14.11 -20.07
C GLY A 30 15.31 -12.71 -19.77
N GLY A 31 16.33 -12.31 -20.55
CA GLY A 31 17.00 -11.03 -20.37
C GLY A 31 17.56 -10.87 -18.96
N ARG A 32 17.10 -9.85 -18.23
CA ARG A 32 17.39 -9.62 -16.80
C ARG A 32 16.17 -9.87 -15.91
N GLY A 33 15.19 -10.65 -16.37
CA GLY A 33 14.00 -11.03 -15.59
C GLY A 33 12.85 -10.05 -15.65
N TRP A 34 12.95 -8.97 -16.43
CA TRP A 34 11.89 -7.98 -16.53
C TRP A 34 10.70 -8.49 -17.35
N MET A 35 9.52 -8.19 -16.85
CA MET A 35 8.26 -8.29 -17.56
C MET A 35 7.43 -7.04 -17.38
N THR A 36 6.53 -6.76 -18.33
CA THR A 36 5.53 -5.70 -18.24
C THR A 36 4.14 -6.24 -18.57
N TYR A 37 3.14 -5.54 -18.04
CA TYR A 37 1.75 -5.89 -18.25
C TYR A 37 0.87 -4.65 -17.96
N LYS A 38 -0.36 -4.67 -18.46
CA LYS A 38 -1.36 -3.66 -18.12
C LYS A 38 -2.55 -4.34 -17.46
N LEU A 39 -2.91 -3.89 -16.27
CA LEU A 39 -4.06 -4.38 -15.51
C LEU A 39 -5.09 -3.29 -15.29
N GLY A 40 -6.36 -3.68 -15.28
CA GLY A 40 -7.49 -2.88 -14.84
C GLY A 40 -8.47 -3.74 -14.06
N GLY A 41 -9.30 -3.13 -13.24
CA GLY A 41 -10.20 -3.83 -12.32
C GLY A 41 -9.48 -4.44 -11.12
N ALA A 42 -9.93 -5.59 -10.66
CA ALA A 42 -9.35 -6.33 -9.54
C ALA A 42 -9.33 -5.57 -8.21
N LYS A 43 -10.46 -4.98 -7.83
CA LYS A 43 -10.59 -4.25 -6.54
C LYS A 43 -10.30 -5.13 -5.33
N ASN A 44 -10.77 -6.36 -5.36
CA ASN A 44 -10.54 -7.31 -4.27
C ASN A 44 -9.31 -8.17 -4.58
N LEU A 45 -8.15 -7.79 -4.06
CA LEU A 45 -6.88 -8.44 -4.30
C LEU A 45 -6.78 -9.87 -3.76
N GLU A 46 -7.66 -10.28 -2.84
CA GLU A 46 -7.73 -11.64 -2.34
C GLU A 46 -8.48 -12.58 -3.28
N GLN A 47 -9.37 -12.04 -4.10
CA GLN A 47 -10.22 -12.80 -5.00
C GLN A 47 -9.86 -12.65 -6.48
N VAL A 48 -9.22 -11.53 -6.85
CA VAL A 48 -8.89 -11.22 -8.25
C VAL A 48 -7.43 -10.78 -8.35
N TYR A 49 -6.61 -11.62 -8.98
CA TYR A 49 -5.17 -11.38 -9.07
C TYR A 49 -4.52 -12.11 -10.25
N MET A 50 -3.35 -11.63 -10.64
CA MET A 50 -2.46 -12.29 -11.58
C MET A 50 -1.27 -12.90 -10.86
N GLN A 51 -0.89 -14.11 -11.23
CA GLN A 51 0.28 -14.81 -10.69
C GLN A 51 1.24 -15.23 -11.79
N VAL A 52 2.54 -15.22 -11.47
CA VAL A 52 3.56 -15.94 -12.21
C VAL A 52 3.96 -17.15 -11.39
N ILE A 53 3.89 -18.33 -12.01
CA ILE A 53 4.05 -19.63 -11.33
C ILE A 53 5.15 -20.41 -12.03
N SER A 54 6.08 -20.99 -11.26
CA SER A 54 7.08 -21.91 -11.78
C SER A 54 6.41 -23.15 -12.37
N ALA A 55 6.75 -23.49 -13.61
CA ALA A 55 6.22 -24.68 -14.27
C ALA A 55 6.91 -25.97 -13.81
N ASP A 56 8.12 -25.87 -13.28
CA ASP A 56 8.90 -27.01 -12.77
C ASP A 56 8.67 -27.20 -11.25
N ASP A 57 8.37 -26.09 -10.52
CA ASP A 57 8.03 -26.08 -9.11
C ASP A 57 6.78 -25.21 -8.87
N GLY A 58 5.60 -25.82 -8.93
CA GLY A 58 4.33 -25.13 -8.79
C GLY A 58 4.10 -24.45 -7.45
N SER A 59 4.97 -24.66 -6.45
CA SER A 59 4.91 -23.96 -5.16
C SER A 59 5.56 -22.57 -5.21
N LYS A 60 6.42 -22.31 -6.20
CA LYS A 60 7.07 -21.02 -6.41
C LYS A 60 6.15 -20.09 -7.20
N ILE A 61 5.53 -19.18 -6.49
CA ILE A 61 4.48 -18.30 -6.98
C ILE A 61 4.79 -16.85 -6.59
N VAL A 62 4.58 -15.93 -7.51
CA VAL A 62 4.49 -14.49 -7.20
C VAL A 62 3.14 -13.95 -7.63
N THR A 63 2.49 -13.21 -6.75
CA THR A 63 1.25 -12.50 -7.06
C THR A 63 1.57 -11.07 -7.47
N LEU A 64 1.02 -10.65 -8.61
CA LEU A 64 1.19 -9.35 -9.21
C LEU A 64 -0.18 -8.65 -9.26
N PRO A 65 -0.62 -8.01 -8.18
CA PRO A 65 -1.94 -7.40 -8.09
C PRO A 65 -2.01 -6.06 -8.86
N ASN A 66 -3.24 -5.62 -9.14
CA ASN A 66 -3.49 -4.25 -9.58
C ASN A 66 -3.61 -3.33 -8.36
N PHE A 67 -2.60 -2.54 -8.09
CA PHE A 67 -2.59 -1.63 -6.95
C PHE A 67 -3.23 -0.25 -7.23
N ASP A 68 -3.57 0.04 -8.47
CA ASP A 68 -4.11 1.35 -8.88
C ASP A 68 -5.60 1.32 -9.16
N TRP A 69 -6.31 0.46 -8.48
CA TRP A 69 -7.74 0.48 -8.56
C TRP A 69 -8.27 1.73 -7.82
N SER A 70 -8.73 2.73 -8.57
CA SER A 70 -9.35 3.90 -7.96
C SER A 70 -10.87 3.78 -8.03
N ASP A 71 -11.51 3.67 -6.87
CA ASP A 71 -12.96 3.83 -6.72
C ASP A 71 -13.29 5.32 -6.74
N VAL A 72 -13.56 5.87 -7.91
CA VAL A 72 -14.14 7.20 -7.95
C VAL A 72 -15.64 7.03 -8.02
N ALA A 73 -16.29 7.31 -6.91
CA ALA A 73 -17.73 7.25 -6.74
C ALA A 73 -18.46 7.79 -7.97
N GLY A 74 -19.29 6.94 -8.59
CA GLY A 74 -20.21 7.30 -9.65
C GLY A 74 -19.69 7.18 -11.09
N SER A 75 -18.50 6.65 -11.35
CA SER A 75 -18.01 6.43 -12.71
C SER A 75 -17.71 4.96 -13.00
N LEU A 76 -18.55 4.29 -13.75
CA LEU A 76 -18.31 2.96 -14.34
C LEU A 76 -17.03 2.89 -15.21
N VAL A 77 -16.45 4.03 -15.57
CA VAL A 77 -15.32 4.12 -16.50
C VAL A 77 -13.96 3.95 -15.79
N ARG A 78 -13.85 4.19 -14.49
CA ARG A 78 -12.56 4.28 -13.81
C ARG A 78 -12.01 2.96 -13.30
N GLY A 79 -12.83 2.03 -12.88
CA GLY A 79 -12.38 0.66 -12.52
C GLY A 79 -11.83 -0.13 -13.71
N CYS A 80 -12.05 0.36 -14.92
CA CYS A 80 -11.61 -0.28 -16.16
C CYS A 80 -10.36 0.37 -16.78
N THR A 81 -9.71 1.33 -16.11
CA THR A 81 -8.47 1.93 -16.62
C THR A 81 -7.34 0.92 -16.52
N LEU A 82 -6.71 0.65 -17.67
CA LEU A 82 -5.52 -0.20 -17.73
C LEU A 82 -4.30 0.58 -17.27
N VAL A 83 -3.71 0.17 -16.18
CA VAL A 83 -2.47 0.73 -15.62
C VAL A 83 -1.29 -0.12 -16.05
N ALA A 84 -0.21 0.52 -16.50
CA ALA A 84 0.99 -0.16 -16.98
C ALA A 84 1.96 -0.43 -15.82
N TYR A 85 2.33 -1.70 -15.65
CA TYR A 85 3.23 -2.18 -14.61
C TYR A 85 4.48 -2.84 -15.18
N LYS A 86 5.58 -2.78 -14.42
CA LYS A 86 6.78 -3.59 -14.62
C LYS A 86 7.12 -4.35 -13.34
N ALA A 87 7.62 -5.58 -13.50
CA ALA A 87 8.12 -6.40 -12.40
C ALA A 87 9.40 -7.12 -12.82
N ASN A 88 10.33 -7.31 -11.89
CA ASN A 88 11.53 -8.12 -12.12
C ASN A 88 11.37 -9.46 -11.40
N LEU A 89 11.20 -10.53 -12.16
CA LEU A 89 10.96 -11.87 -11.61
C LEU A 89 12.15 -12.42 -10.80
N ILE A 90 13.37 -11.91 -11.04
CA ILE A 90 14.55 -12.31 -10.27
C ILE A 90 14.42 -11.84 -8.80
N GLU A 91 13.83 -10.67 -8.54
CA GLU A 91 13.57 -10.20 -7.19
C GLU A 91 12.70 -11.16 -6.39
N TYR A 92 11.85 -11.92 -7.07
CA TYR A 92 10.96 -12.93 -6.49
C TYR A 92 11.56 -14.34 -6.51
N GLY A 93 12.87 -14.46 -6.78
CA GLY A 93 13.62 -15.71 -6.70
C GLY A 93 13.53 -16.60 -7.96
N PHE A 94 12.93 -16.15 -9.06
CA PHE A 94 12.97 -16.90 -10.32
C PHE A 94 14.36 -16.77 -10.96
N ALA A 95 14.84 -17.85 -11.59
CA ALA A 95 16.12 -17.86 -12.28
C ALA A 95 15.94 -17.56 -13.78
N ILE A 96 16.97 -16.97 -14.40
CA ILE A 96 17.02 -16.86 -15.86
C ILE A 96 16.99 -18.25 -16.49
N GLY A 97 16.11 -18.44 -17.47
CA GLY A 97 15.87 -19.73 -18.15
C GLY A 97 14.83 -20.61 -17.47
N GLU A 98 14.40 -20.30 -16.24
CA GLU A 98 13.34 -21.01 -15.54
C GLU A 98 12.03 -20.94 -16.35
N LYS A 99 11.31 -22.06 -16.39
CA LYS A 99 10.01 -22.13 -17.04
C LYS A 99 8.92 -21.66 -16.11
N VAL A 100 8.11 -20.74 -16.60
CA VAL A 100 7.01 -20.16 -15.84
C VAL A 100 5.76 -20.00 -16.70
N TYR A 101 4.62 -19.84 -16.08
CA TYR A 101 3.38 -19.44 -16.74
C TYR A 101 2.65 -18.38 -15.93
N ILE A 102 1.79 -17.62 -16.59
CA ILE A 102 0.91 -16.64 -15.95
C ILE A 102 -0.44 -17.29 -15.71
N GLN A 103 -0.98 -17.11 -14.53
CA GLN A 103 -2.35 -17.45 -14.20
C GLN A 103 -3.09 -16.23 -13.65
N ILE A 104 -4.27 -15.97 -14.19
CA ILE A 104 -5.21 -14.99 -13.67
C ILE A 104 -6.33 -15.74 -12.97
N THR A 105 -6.63 -15.35 -11.76
CA THR A 105 -7.72 -15.87 -10.96
C THR A 105 -8.75 -14.76 -10.75
N ASP A 106 -10.01 -15.07 -11.03
CA ASP A 106 -11.15 -14.23 -10.73
C ASP A 106 -12.17 -15.10 -9.96
N GLN A 107 -12.35 -14.81 -8.69
CA GLN A 107 -13.31 -15.45 -7.80
C GLN A 107 -14.33 -14.45 -7.24
N ALA A 108 -14.27 -13.19 -7.68
CA ALA A 108 -15.19 -12.16 -7.26
C ALA A 108 -16.54 -12.28 -7.99
N THR A 109 -17.62 -12.12 -7.26
CA THR A 109 -18.99 -12.20 -7.79
C THR A 109 -19.70 -10.85 -7.79
N GLY A 110 -18.99 -9.78 -7.52
CA GLY A 110 -19.49 -8.41 -7.47
C GLY A 110 -18.44 -7.42 -6.97
N ASP A 111 -18.85 -6.21 -6.70
CA ASP A 111 -18.03 -5.13 -6.15
C ASP A 111 -16.79 -4.78 -7.02
N TYR A 112 -16.99 -4.72 -8.34
CA TYR A 112 -15.93 -4.44 -9.33
C TYR A 112 -14.76 -5.43 -9.28
N GLY A 113 -15.01 -6.68 -8.95
CA GLY A 113 -14.06 -7.78 -9.00
C GLY A 113 -13.57 -8.15 -10.40
N LEU A 114 -13.94 -7.39 -11.40
CA LEU A 114 -13.59 -7.58 -12.82
C LEU A 114 -12.08 -7.54 -13.05
N PHE A 115 -11.62 -8.31 -14.02
CA PHE A 115 -10.23 -8.34 -14.43
C PHE A 115 -10.07 -7.94 -15.90
N PHE A 116 -9.16 -7.01 -16.16
CA PHE A 116 -8.77 -6.60 -17.51
C PHE A 116 -7.27 -6.74 -17.67
N LEU A 117 -6.84 -7.34 -18.77
CA LEU A 117 -5.43 -7.54 -19.07
C LEU A 117 -5.11 -7.12 -20.50
N ASP A 118 -3.98 -6.44 -20.68
CA ASP A 118 -3.45 -6.07 -21.98
C ASP A 118 -1.91 -6.05 -21.97
N SER A 119 -1.32 -6.13 -23.13
CA SER A 119 0.10 -5.81 -23.40
C SER A 119 1.10 -6.52 -22.49
N VAL A 120 0.95 -7.84 -22.29
CA VAL A 120 1.93 -8.61 -21.53
C VAL A 120 3.19 -8.82 -22.36
N THR A 121 4.34 -8.33 -21.89
CA THR A 121 5.66 -8.57 -22.46
C THR A 121 6.53 -9.31 -21.45
N THR A 122 6.98 -10.50 -21.79
CA THR A 122 7.69 -11.41 -20.87
C THR A 122 9.20 -11.47 -21.10
N TYR A 123 9.72 -10.67 -22.04
CA TYR A 123 11.12 -10.63 -22.39
C TYR A 123 11.56 -9.23 -22.81
N TYR A 124 12.64 -8.77 -22.20
CA TYR A 124 13.36 -7.56 -22.56
C TYR A 124 14.82 -7.90 -22.80
N PRO A 125 15.40 -7.54 -23.97
CA PRO A 125 16.84 -7.65 -24.18
C PRO A 125 17.61 -6.85 -23.12
N VAL A 126 18.81 -7.32 -22.77
CA VAL A 126 19.71 -6.56 -21.87
C VAL A 126 20.01 -5.18 -22.50
N GLY A 127 19.80 -4.11 -21.73
CA GLY A 127 19.93 -2.72 -22.17
C GLY A 127 18.68 -2.13 -22.82
N SER A 128 17.56 -2.89 -22.82
CA SER A 128 16.24 -2.40 -23.28
C SER A 128 15.18 -2.65 -22.20
N GLU A 129 15.57 -2.57 -20.95
CA GLU A 129 14.69 -2.74 -19.79
C GLU A 129 13.55 -1.70 -19.82
N PRO A 130 12.37 -2.01 -19.26
CA PRO A 130 11.24 -1.09 -19.28
C PRO A 130 11.56 0.18 -18.46
N ASP A 131 11.20 1.32 -19.01
CA ASP A 131 11.42 2.64 -18.41
C ASP A 131 10.44 2.97 -17.27
N ASP A 132 10.48 4.21 -16.74
CA ASP A 132 9.67 4.66 -15.62
C ASP A 132 8.24 5.08 -16.00
N SER A 133 7.84 4.92 -17.27
CA SER A 133 6.43 5.01 -17.66
C SER A 133 5.61 3.82 -17.14
N PHE A 134 6.27 2.73 -16.77
CA PHE A 134 5.68 1.58 -16.09
C PHE A 134 5.83 1.70 -14.58
N ARG A 135 4.77 1.48 -13.83
CA ARG A 135 4.82 1.43 -12.36
C ARG A 135 5.55 0.17 -11.89
N LEU A 136 6.55 0.37 -11.05
CA LEU A 136 7.35 -0.74 -10.52
C LEU A 136 6.57 -1.50 -9.44
N VAL A 137 6.37 -2.79 -9.66
CA VAL A 137 5.95 -3.76 -8.65
C VAL A 137 7.20 -4.49 -8.16
N SER A 138 7.57 -4.31 -6.91
CA SER A 138 8.75 -4.90 -6.29
C SER A 138 8.42 -5.37 -4.88
N ARG A 139 8.93 -6.56 -4.50
CA ARG A 139 8.80 -7.06 -3.13
C ARG A 139 9.53 -6.20 -2.10
N TYR A 140 10.49 -5.40 -2.55
CA TYR A 140 11.31 -4.54 -1.69
C TYR A 140 10.74 -3.13 -1.51
N ARG A 141 9.52 -2.91 -1.93
CA ARG A 141 8.83 -1.61 -1.78
C ARG A 141 7.48 -1.80 -1.10
N ILE A 142 7.15 -0.86 -0.24
CA ILE A 142 5.78 -0.69 0.22
C ILE A 142 4.96 -0.03 -0.90
N TYR A 143 3.78 -0.55 -1.14
CA TYR A 143 2.90 0.04 -2.13
C TYR A 143 2.07 1.18 -1.51
N ASN A 144 1.98 2.29 -2.25
CA ASN A 144 1.20 3.47 -1.86
C ASN A 144 1.53 3.99 -0.45
N GLY A 145 2.82 3.99 -0.07
CA GLY A 145 3.29 4.44 1.24
C GLY A 145 3.09 5.95 1.47
N GLY A 146 3.03 6.75 0.40
CA GLY A 146 2.69 8.18 0.43
C GLY A 146 1.23 8.46 0.08
N PHE A 147 0.36 7.45 -0.04
CA PHE A 147 -1.07 7.57 -0.37
C PHE A 147 -1.37 8.31 -1.69
N GLU A 148 -0.40 8.44 -2.57
CA GLU A 148 -0.47 9.23 -3.82
C GLU A 148 -1.46 8.67 -4.86
N THR A 149 -2.02 7.48 -4.64
CA THR A 149 -3.17 6.99 -5.41
C THR A 149 -4.48 7.73 -5.08
N GLY A 150 -4.49 8.56 -4.02
CA GLY A 150 -5.67 9.28 -3.53
C GLY A 150 -6.69 8.38 -2.82
N ASN A 151 -6.31 7.15 -2.47
CA ASN A 151 -7.15 6.16 -1.78
C ASN A 151 -6.32 5.15 -0.99
N LEU A 152 -6.98 4.16 -0.38
CA LEU A 152 -6.36 3.12 0.44
C LEU A 152 -5.87 1.91 -0.36
N THR A 153 -5.65 2.01 -1.66
CA THR A 153 -5.12 0.90 -2.45
C THR A 153 -3.81 0.38 -1.85
N GLY A 154 -3.73 -0.92 -1.60
CA GLY A 154 -2.59 -1.56 -0.92
C GLY A 154 -2.65 -1.49 0.61
N TRP A 155 -3.72 -0.91 1.17
CA TRP A 155 -3.95 -0.79 2.60
C TRP A 155 -5.36 -1.25 2.98
N THR A 156 -5.49 -1.84 4.16
CA THR A 156 -6.76 -2.27 4.74
C THR A 156 -7.01 -1.50 6.02
N LEU A 157 -8.14 -0.79 6.08
CA LEU A 157 -8.58 -0.07 7.27
C LEU A 157 -9.64 -0.88 8.00
N SER A 158 -9.39 -1.16 9.27
CA SER A 158 -10.29 -1.89 10.16
C SER A 158 -10.69 -1.02 11.35
N ARG A 159 -12.00 -0.91 11.57
CA ARG A 159 -12.55 -0.20 12.73
C ARG A 159 -12.56 -1.13 13.94
N ALA A 160 -12.15 -0.64 15.11
CA ALA A 160 -12.29 -1.38 16.35
C ALA A 160 -13.75 -1.51 16.78
N GLU A 161 -14.09 -2.60 17.46
CA GLU A 161 -15.43 -2.80 18.02
C GLU A 161 -15.74 -1.71 19.05
N GLY A 162 -16.92 -1.10 18.94
CA GLY A 162 -17.35 0.01 19.81
C GLY A 162 -16.73 1.37 19.46
N SER A 163 -15.90 1.45 18.43
CA SER A 163 -15.35 2.72 17.95
C SER A 163 -16.45 3.65 17.48
N GLY A 164 -16.41 4.90 17.97
CA GLY A 164 -17.23 6.00 17.50
C GLY A 164 -16.54 6.83 16.41
N GLY A 165 -17.13 7.99 16.07
CA GLY A 165 -16.54 8.95 15.13
C GLY A 165 -16.50 8.50 13.68
N ASP A 166 -15.91 9.34 12.84
CA ASP A 166 -15.76 9.09 11.42
C ASP A 166 -14.56 8.18 11.12
N ILE A 167 -14.63 7.46 10.04
CA ILE A 167 -13.55 6.58 9.59
C ILE A 167 -12.36 7.40 9.08
N GLY A 168 -11.14 6.92 9.33
CA GLY A 168 -9.92 7.49 8.77
C GLY A 168 -9.94 7.50 7.24
N VAL A 169 -9.32 8.49 6.63
CA VAL A 169 -9.37 8.71 5.18
C VAL A 169 -8.04 9.16 4.60
N VAL A 170 -7.87 8.92 3.30
CA VAL A 170 -6.85 9.58 2.48
C VAL A 170 -7.38 10.95 2.07
N THR A 171 -6.61 11.99 2.33
CA THR A 171 -7.02 13.38 2.06
C THR A 171 -5.94 14.17 1.33
N SER A 172 -6.36 15.10 0.47
CA SER A 172 -5.50 16.06 -0.22
C SER A 172 -5.37 17.40 0.52
N GLN A 173 -5.98 17.54 1.69
CA GLN A 173 -5.89 18.79 2.47
C GLN A 173 -4.44 19.15 2.81
N ASP A 174 -4.08 20.43 2.66
CA ASP A 174 -2.74 20.92 2.99
C ASP A 174 -2.60 21.36 4.44
N THR A 175 -3.74 21.69 5.06
CA THR A 175 -3.79 22.22 6.42
C THR A 175 -4.88 21.53 7.23
N TYR A 176 -4.60 21.27 8.49
CA TYR A 176 -5.63 20.90 9.46
C TYR A 176 -6.28 22.17 10.04
N TRP A 177 -7.46 22.05 10.67
CA TRP A 177 -8.33 23.17 11.07
C TRP A 177 -8.89 24.02 9.92
N GLN A 178 -8.82 23.54 8.69
CA GLN A 178 -9.43 24.22 7.58
C GLN A 178 -10.93 24.43 7.84
N ASN A 179 -11.42 25.65 7.58
CA ASN A 179 -12.83 26.04 7.75
C ASN A 179 -13.36 26.14 9.21
N THR A 180 -12.50 26.16 10.22
CA THR A 180 -12.92 26.27 11.62
C THR A 180 -12.92 27.69 12.18
N GLY A 181 -12.28 28.63 11.45
CA GLY A 181 -11.97 29.99 11.99
C GLY A 181 -10.79 30.00 12.96
N LEU A 182 -10.17 28.87 13.23
CA LEU A 182 -8.93 28.75 13.99
C LEU A 182 -7.71 28.96 13.06
N PRO A 183 -6.52 29.31 13.61
CA PRO A 183 -5.30 29.36 12.82
C PRO A 183 -5.05 28.01 12.15
N THR A 184 -4.87 28.00 10.83
CA THR A 184 -4.53 26.80 10.07
C THR A 184 -3.05 26.52 10.21
N THR A 185 -2.69 25.24 10.40
CA THR A 185 -1.30 24.77 10.37
C THR A 185 -1.14 23.78 9.21
N SER A 186 -0.04 23.87 8.48
CA SER A 186 0.26 22.91 7.42
C SER A 186 0.50 21.52 8.01
N TYR A 187 -0.02 20.48 7.34
CA TYR A 187 0.38 19.11 7.64
C TYR A 187 1.87 18.85 7.37
N GLY A 188 2.45 19.54 6.39
CA GLY A 188 3.83 19.27 5.97
C GLY A 188 3.98 17.93 5.24
N LYS A 189 2.91 17.50 4.53
CA LYS A 189 2.87 16.27 3.76
C LYS A 189 3.86 16.25 2.61
N ASP A 190 4.21 15.07 2.14
CA ASP A 190 4.91 14.86 0.89
C ASP A 190 3.89 14.61 -0.25
N GLY A 191 4.10 15.22 -1.41
CA GLY A 191 3.18 15.04 -2.54
C GLY A 191 1.80 15.67 -2.35
N THR A 192 0.78 14.97 -2.81
CA THR A 192 -0.61 15.47 -2.89
C THR A 192 -1.48 14.98 -1.74
N TYR A 193 -1.29 13.74 -1.30
CA TYR A 193 -2.17 13.07 -0.35
C TYR A 193 -1.44 12.67 0.93
N LEU A 194 -2.19 12.40 1.97
CA LEU A 194 -1.77 11.78 3.22
C LEU A 194 -2.93 10.92 3.77
N PHE A 195 -2.65 10.04 4.73
CA PHE A 195 -3.69 9.35 5.51
C PHE A 195 -3.83 9.99 6.89
N SER A 196 -5.09 10.13 7.34
CA SER A 196 -5.39 10.60 8.69
C SER A 196 -6.54 9.79 9.30
N PHE A 197 -6.36 9.34 10.54
CA PHE A 197 -7.47 8.82 11.34
C PHE A 197 -8.43 9.93 11.77
N TRP A 198 -8.00 11.17 11.66
CA TRP A 198 -8.79 12.34 11.93
C TRP A 198 -8.82 13.25 10.72
N THR A 199 -10.00 13.59 10.25
CA THR A 199 -10.16 14.58 9.21
C THR A 199 -11.13 15.65 9.64
N TRP A 200 -10.75 16.90 9.39
CA TRP A 200 -11.68 17.98 9.34
C TRP A 200 -12.11 18.17 7.89
N ASP A 201 -13.14 17.45 7.49
CA ASP A 201 -13.82 17.72 6.25
C ASP A 201 -14.85 18.82 6.51
N GLY A 202 -14.63 20.02 5.90
CA GLY A 202 -15.59 21.13 5.98
C GLY A 202 -16.94 20.80 5.36
N ASP A 203 -17.01 19.76 4.56
CA ASP A 203 -18.23 19.15 4.05
C ASP A 203 -18.71 18.06 5.03
N ALA A 204 -19.18 18.50 6.20
CA ALA A 204 -19.94 17.61 7.06
C ALA A 204 -21.11 17.02 6.25
N GLN A 205 -20.94 15.79 5.77
CA GLN A 205 -22.06 15.05 5.18
C GLN A 205 -23.15 14.96 6.24
N PRO A 206 -24.43 15.14 5.88
CA PRO A 206 -25.52 15.01 6.84
C PRO A 206 -25.48 13.64 7.52
N GLY A 207 -25.28 13.61 8.82
CA GLY A 207 -25.15 12.38 9.62
C GLY A 207 -23.75 12.09 10.16
N HIS A 208 -22.73 12.87 9.81
CA HIS A 208 -21.40 12.77 10.40
C HIS A 208 -21.37 13.45 11.76
N GLU A 209 -21.07 12.69 12.78
CA GLU A 209 -21.05 13.15 14.14
C GLU A 209 -19.86 14.07 14.45
N THR A 210 -20.05 14.95 15.44
CA THR A 210 -19.09 16.00 15.80
C THR A 210 -17.84 15.51 16.52
N ASN A 211 -17.74 14.23 16.88
CA ASN A 211 -16.58 13.66 17.55
C ASN A 211 -15.65 12.91 16.58
N ARG A 212 -14.77 13.65 15.94
CA ARG A 212 -13.84 13.18 14.93
C ARG A 212 -12.63 12.44 15.49
N GLU A 213 -12.35 12.57 16.79
CA GLU A 213 -11.34 11.80 17.49
C GLU A 213 -11.89 10.46 18.03
N GLY A 214 -13.16 10.18 17.84
CA GLY A 214 -13.80 8.97 18.36
C GLY A 214 -13.51 7.70 17.57
N PHE A 215 -12.90 7.80 16.39
CA PHE A 215 -12.51 6.63 15.61
C PHE A 215 -11.29 5.95 16.24
N THR A 216 -11.42 4.64 16.45
CA THR A 216 -10.28 3.78 16.83
C THR A 216 -10.22 2.60 15.86
N GLY A 217 -9.01 2.15 15.54
CA GLY A 217 -8.83 1.07 14.59
C GLY A 217 -7.39 0.89 14.13
N THR A 218 -7.25 0.11 13.08
CA THR A 218 -5.94 -0.20 12.49
C THR A 218 -5.95 0.03 10.99
N LEU A 219 -4.83 0.52 10.47
CA LEU A 219 -4.52 0.57 9.05
C LEU A 219 -3.36 -0.39 8.79
N THR A 220 -3.56 -1.38 7.91
CA THR A 220 -2.57 -2.43 7.64
C THR A 220 -2.15 -2.38 6.17
N SER A 221 -0.84 -2.37 5.89
CA SER A 221 -0.31 -2.40 4.53
C SER A 221 -0.37 -3.80 3.91
N SER A 222 -0.23 -3.87 2.57
CA SER A 222 0.23 -5.08 1.91
C SER A 222 1.63 -5.47 2.38
N THR A 223 2.01 -6.74 2.19
CA THR A 223 3.34 -7.25 2.55
C THR A 223 4.43 -6.72 1.63
N PHE A 224 5.61 -6.56 2.18
CA PHE A 224 6.85 -6.20 1.48
C PHE A 224 8.03 -6.88 2.17
N THR A 225 9.22 -6.86 1.56
CA THR A 225 10.43 -7.41 2.16
C THR A 225 11.34 -6.27 2.64
N LEU A 226 11.65 -6.24 3.93
CA LEU A 226 12.77 -5.48 4.46
C LEU A 226 14.06 -6.23 4.19
N LYS A 227 15.06 -5.56 3.62
CA LYS A 227 16.41 -6.11 3.47
C LYS A 227 17.12 -6.15 4.82
N ALA A 228 18.09 -7.04 4.94
CA ALA A 228 19.03 -7.00 6.05
C ALA A 228 19.66 -5.60 6.18
N GLY A 229 19.63 -5.02 7.38
CA GLY A 229 20.14 -3.66 7.63
C GLY A 229 19.36 -2.54 6.96
N ALA A 230 18.08 -2.75 6.62
CA ALA A 230 17.26 -1.78 5.91
C ALA A 230 17.13 -0.44 6.64
N THR A 231 17.18 0.65 5.88
CA THR A 231 16.73 1.97 6.33
C THR A 231 15.28 2.18 5.89
N VAL A 232 14.44 2.70 6.79
CA VAL A 232 13.05 3.09 6.51
C VAL A 232 12.85 4.54 6.85
N CYS A 233 11.97 5.20 6.11
CA CYS A 233 11.59 6.60 6.29
C CYS A 233 10.07 6.68 6.40
N PHE A 234 9.55 7.59 7.22
CA PHE A 234 8.10 7.80 7.38
C PHE A 234 7.80 9.13 8.04
N LEU A 235 6.61 9.63 7.80
CA LEU A 235 6.12 10.86 8.39
C LEU A 235 4.97 10.52 9.34
N LEU A 236 5.05 11.01 10.58
CA LEU A 236 4.01 10.83 11.60
C LEU A 236 3.58 12.16 12.16
N GLY A 237 2.27 12.37 12.33
CA GLY A 237 1.67 13.50 12.99
C GLY A 237 0.62 13.07 14.00
N GLY A 238 0.31 13.91 14.99
CA GLY A 238 -0.65 13.60 16.05
C GLY A 238 -0.17 12.50 16.99
N GLY A 239 -1.09 11.69 17.48
CA GLY A 239 -0.81 10.62 18.44
C GLY A 239 -0.50 11.13 19.85
N GLY A 240 -0.82 12.40 20.11
CA GLY A 240 -0.42 13.17 21.27
C GLY A 240 -0.67 12.53 22.62
N GLY A 241 0.03 12.95 23.61
CA GLY A 241 -0.16 12.79 25.05
C GLY A 241 -0.50 11.42 25.64
N ASN A 242 -1.18 10.56 24.92
CA ASN A 242 -1.74 9.31 25.43
C ASN A 242 -1.02 8.05 24.93
N GLN A 243 -0.01 8.21 24.06
CA GLN A 243 0.75 7.08 23.50
C GLN A 243 -0.14 5.99 22.84
N ASN A 244 -1.32 6.38 22.35
CA ASN A 244 -2.33 5.48 21.83
C ASN A 244 -2.32 5.37 20.29
N GLY A 245 -1.50 6.21 19.61
CA GLY A 245 -1.24 6.15 18.17
C GLY A 245 0.19 5.69 17.91
N TYR A 246 0.37 4.64 17.11
CA TYR A 246 1.69 4.10 16.80
C TYR A 246 1.73 3.36 15.47
N LEU A 247 2.93 3.28 14.91
CA LEU A 247 3.26 2.52 13.72
C LEU A 247 4.15 1.33 14.11
N GLU A 248 3.81 0.13 13.63
CA GLU A 248 4.54 -1.10 13.86
C GLU A 248 5.00 -1.71 12.54
N PHE A 249 6.23 -2.19 12.51
CA PHE A 249 6.69 -3.16 11.51
C PHE A 249 6.49 -4.55 12.09
N VAL A 250 5.78 -5.41 11.37
CA VAL A 250 5.36 -6.72 11.84
C VAL A 250 5.89 -7.78 10.88
N ASN A 251 6.50 -8.84 11.41
CA ASN A 251 6.91 -10.00 10.62
C ASN A 251 5.66 -10.71 10.08
N ALA A 252 5.56 -10.83 8.76
CA ALA A 252 4.37 -11.37 8.11
C ALA A 252 4.18 -12.89 8.32
N GLN A 253 5.22 -13.61 8.72
CA GLN A 253 5.16 -15.06 8.95
C GLN A 253 4.83 -15.42 10.40
N THR A 254 5.33 -14.61 11.37
CA THR A 254 5.18 -14.92 12.80
C THR A 254 4.18 -14.02 13.51
N ASP A 255 3.76 -12.92 12.88
CA ASP A 255 2.94 -11.84 13.46
C ASP A 255 3.62 -11.14 14.66
N GLU A 256 4.93 -11.28 14.80
CA GLU A 256 5.71 -10.61 15.83
C GLU A 256 6.04 -9.17 15.41
N VAL A 257 5.90 -8.24 16.35
CA VAL A 257 6.31 -6.84 16.15
C VAL A 257 7.82 -6.75 16.24
N ILE A 258 8.47 -6.32 15.15
CA ILE A 258 9.94 -6.15 15.09
C ILE A 258 10.38 -4.72 15.39
N ALA A 259 9.52 -3.73 15.20
CA ALA A 259 9.75 -2.36 15.62
C ALA A 259 8.44 -1.63 15.84
N LYS A 260 8.43 -0.68 16.79
CA LYS A 260 7.27 0.15 17.13
C LYS A 260 7.69 1.60 17.28
N PHE A 261 7.02 2.49 16.58
CA PHE A 261 7.32 3.90 16.55
C PHE A 261 6.12 4.75 16.95
N MET A 262 6.41 5.83 17.66
CA MET A 262 5.43 6.82 18.09
C MET A 262 5.93 8.20 17.69
N ASN A 263 4.99 9.12 17.46
CA ASN A 263 5.36 10.51 17.24
C ASN A 263 5.91 11.13 18.54
N THR A 264 7.10 11.71 18.47
CA THR A 264 7.78 12.32 19.62
C THR A 264 7.38 13.78 19.85
N SER A 265 6.67 14.39 18.90
CA SER A 265 6.12 15.75 19.03
C SER A 265 4.59 15.73 18.93
N PRO A 266 3.92 15.35 19.99
CA PRO A 266 2.51 14.96 19.94
C PRO A 266 1.51 16.12 19.90
N ALA A 267 1.97 17.37 19.81
CA ALA A 267 1.11 18.51 20.12
C ALA A 267 0.09 18.87 19.02
N ASP A 268 0.26 18.36 17.80
CA ASP A 268 -0.66 18.63 16.71
C ASP A 268 -0.51 17.62 15.54
N ALA A 269 -1.33 17.77 14.51
CA ALA A 269 -1.35 16.87 13.36
C ALA A 269 -0.22 17.13 12.34
N GLN A 270 0.72 18.04 12.63
CA GLN A 270 1.85 18.31 11.76
C GLN A 270 2.75 17.08 11.65
N LEU A 271 3.05 16.70 10.41
CA LEU A 271 3.89 15.56 10.11
C LEU A 271 5.36 15.88 10.42
N ILE A 272 5.99 15.00 11.16
CA ILE A 272 7.43 15.01 11.44
C ILE A 272 8.07 13.87 10.67
N ARG A 273 9.19 14.17 10.03
CA ARG A 273 9.98 13.24 9.23
C ARG A 273 10.88 12.40 10.11
N TYR A 274 10.73 11.08 10.05
CA TYR A 274 11.52 10.12 10.80
C TYR A 274 12.23 9.13 9.88
N PHE A 275 13.40 8.63 10.34
CA PHE A 275 14.04 7.46 9.77
C PHE A 275 14.41 6.47 10.88
N TYR A 276 14.57 5.20 10.50
CA TYR A 276 15.08 4.16 11.36
C TYR A 276 15.92 3.17 10.57
N GLU A 277 17.05 2.74 11.14
CA GLU A 277 17.93 1.73 10.57
C GLU A 277 17.77 0.41 11.35
N PHE A 278 17.32 -0.63 10.68
CA PHE A 278 17.17 -1.97 11.24
C PHE A 278 18.52 -2.70 11.32
N THR A 279 19.46 -2.19 12.11
CA THR A 279 20.82 -2.74 12.23
C THR A 279 20.85 -4.16 12.80
N GLU A 280 19.82 -4.53 13.56
CA GLU A 280 19.64 -5.87 14.14
C GLU A 280 19.06 -6.89 13.16
N LEU A 281 18.51 -6.44 12.03
CA LEU A 281 17.93 -7.31 11.01
C LEU A 281 19.05 -7.91 10.14
N THR A 282 19.36 -9.17 10.34
CA THR A 282 20.51 -9.86 9.70
C THR A 282 20.16 -10.58 8.40
N GLU A 283 18.88 -10.70 8.09
CA GLU A 283 18.37 -11.34 6.87
C GLU A 283 17.13 -10.61 6.32
N ASP A 284 16.88 -10.80 5.03
CA ASP A 284 15.68 -10.29 4.38
C ASP A 284 14.44 -10.85 5.05
N THR A 285 13.54 -9.99 5.50
CA THR A 285 12.36 -10.37 6.28
C THR A 285 11.09 -9.87 5.60
N GLU A 286 10.13 -10.75 5.40
CA GLU A 286 8.80 -10.36 4.90
C GLU A 286 8.01 -9.70 6.03
N CYS A 287 7.53 -8.49 5.78
CA CYS A 287 6.89 -7.62 6.76
C CYS A 287 5.61 -7.00 6.21
N TYR A 288 4.79 -6.51 7.11
CA TYR A 288 3.77 -5.52 6.82
C TYR A 288 3.82 -4.41 7.88
N ILE A 289 3.22 -3.26 7.57
CA ILE A 289 3.04 -2.17 8.52
C ILE A 289 1.64 -2.26 9.11
N ARG A 290 1.55 -2.10 10.42
CA ARG A 290 0.31 -1.90 11.14
C ARG A 290 0.36 -0.56 11.86
N VAL A 291 -0.59 0.32 11.53
CA VAL A 291 -0.77 1.61 12.20
C VAL A 291 -2.00 1.50 13.06
N THR A 292 -1.89 1.83 14.34
CA THR A 292 -2.98 1.72 15.31
C THR A 292 -3.31 3.10 15.86
N ASP A 293 -4.59 3.42 15.90
CA ASP A 293 -5.15 4.54 16.64
C ASP A 293 -6.15 3.99 17.67
N ASN A 294 -5.82 4.16 18.95
CA ASN A 294 -6.66 3.80 20.08
C ASN A 294 -7.12 5.02 20.90
N ALA A 295 -6.87 6.25 20.39
CA ALA A 295 -7.22 7.47 21.09
C ALA A 295 -8.64 7.93 20.72
N THR A 296 -9.40 8.36 21.71
CA THR A 296 -10.75 8.89 21.50
C THR A 296 -10.87 10.36 21.90
N SER A 297 -9.75 10.99 22.29
CA SER A 297 -9.71 12.37 22.74
C SER A 297 -8.27 12.86 22.94
N GLY A 298 -8.08 14.15 23.17
CA GLY A 298 -6.79 14.72 23.61
C GLY A 298 -5.73 14.80 22.54
N TRP A 299 -6.10 15.07 21.29
CA TRP A 299 -5.21 15.07 20.12
C TRP A 299 -4.59 13.68 19.84
N GLY A 300 -5.32 12.65 20.18
CA GLY A 300 -4.89 11.29 19.93
C GLY A 300 -4.91 10.88 18.46
N CYS A 301 -5.52 11.69 17.60
CA CYS A 301 -5.58 11.47 16.17
C CYS A 301 -4.19 11.25 15.58
N PHE A 302 -4.06 10.25 14.73
CA PHE A 302 -2.80 9.87 14.13
C PHE A 302 -2.83 10.14 12.62
N THR A 303 -1.77 10.76 12.13
CA THR A 303 -1.62 11.14 10.72
C THR A 303 -0.35 10.52 10.16
N LEU A 304 -0.36 10.08 8.93
CA LEU A 304 0.66 9.24 8.35
C LEU A 304 0.88 9.62 6.88
N ASP A 305 2.16 9.65 6.45
CA ASP A 305 2.53 9.91 5.08
C ASP A 305 3.96 9.42 4.77
N GLY A 306 4.34 9.42 3.50
CA GLY A 306 5.73 9.31 3.03
C GLY A 306 6.46 8.07 3.54
N ILE A 307 5.79 6.92 3.64
CA ILE A 307 6.46 5.69 4.09
C ILE A 307 7.27 5.11 2.95
N GLU A 308 8.56 5.02 3.15
CA GLU A 308 9.50 4.36 2.26
C GLU A 308 10.30 3.30 3.00
N VAL A 309 10.55 2.17 2.35
CA VAL A 309 11.33 1.06 2.90
C VAL A 309 12.52 0.74 2.00
N ASN A 310 13.60 0.23 2.60
CA ASN A 310 14.85 -0.07 1.91
C ASN A 310 15.46 1.16 1.23
N CYS A 311 15.38 2.32 1.89
CA CYS A 311 16.01 3.55 1.43
C CYS A 311 17.53 3.38 1.34
N GLU A 312 18.18 4.03 0.37
CA GLU A 312 19.65 3.97 0.25
C GLU A 312 20.37 4.66 1.42
N ALA A 313 19.77 5.73 1.93
CA ALA A 313 20.24 6.46 3.12
C ALA A 313 19.08 7.27 3.72
N ALA A 314 19.23 7.64 5.00
CA ALA A 314 18.34 8.59 5.64
C ALA A 314 18.51 9.99 5.02
N PRO A 315 17.42 10.69 4.64
CA PRO A 315 17.51 12.09 4.21
C PRO A 315 18.00 13.00 5.34
N GLU A 316 18.69 14.10 5.00
CA GLU A 316 19.31 15.01 5.97
C GLU A 316 18.32 15.73 6.90
N ASP A 317 17.07 15.91 6.48
CA ASP A 317 16.01 16.60 7.23
C ASP A 317 15.14 15.64 8.06
N TYR A 318 15.50 14.36 8.13
CA TYR A 318 14.79 13.33 8.90
C TYR A 318 15.41 13.16 10.30
N LEU A 319 14.56 12.97 11.30
CA LEU A 319 14.98 12.70 12.67
C LEU A 319 15.09 11.19 12.93
N PRO A 320 16.05 10.74 13.75
CA PRO A 320 16.09 9.34 14.13
C PRO A 320 14.85 8.97 14.96
N ALA A 321 14.14 7.93 14.53
CA ALA A 321 13.03 7.38 15.27
C ALA A 321 13.52 6.49 16.41
N VAL A 322 12.77 6.44 17.51
CA VAL A 322 13.06 5.60 18.65
C VAL A 322 12.17 4.36 18.61
N ASN A 323 12.78 3.19 18.52
CA ASN A 323 12.06 1.93 18.62
C ASN A 323 11.64 1.69 20.07
N GLN A 324 10.32 1.71 20.33
CA GLN A 324 9.76 1.59 21.67
C GLN A 324 9.95 0.19 22.29
N LEU A 325 10.20 -0.84 21.48
CA LEU A 325 10.49 -2.19 21.98
C LEU A 325 11.85 -2.25 22.70
N SER A 326 12.82 -1.46 22.24
CA SER A 326 14.15 -1.42 22.86
C SER A 326 14.20 -0.61 24.16
N VAL A 327 13.20 0.20 24.44
CA VAL A 327 13.12 1.01 25.67
C VAL A 327 12.55 0.20 26.83
N SER A 328 11.70 -0.79 26.59
CA SER A 328 11.07 -1.61 27.63
C SER A 328 12.01 -2.65 28.26
N GLU A 329 13.21 -2.87 27.73
CA GLU A 329 14.22 -3.78 28.29
C GLU A 329 15.18 -3.10 29.29
N GLN A 330 15.01 -1.79 29.55
CA GLN A 330 15.88 -1.00 30.43
C GLN A 330 15.22 -0.60 31.76
N GLU A 331 13.98 -1.01 32.03
CA GLU A 331 13.31 -0.89 33.32
C GLU A 331 13.24 -2.28 34.01
#